data_011eb9060dc55157089428c11e410dc3
#
_entry.id   011eb9060dc55157089428c11e410dc3
#
_cell.length_a   1.000
_cell.length_b   1.000
_cell.length_c   1.000
_cell.angle_alpha   90.00
_cell.angle_beta   90.00
_cell.angle_gamma   90.00
#
_symmetry.space_group_name_H-M   'P 1'
#
loop_
_entity.id
_entity.type
_entity.pdbx_description
1 polymer ?
#
loop_
_entity_poly.entity_id
_entity_poly.type
_entity_poly.pdbx_seq_one_letter_code
_entity_poly.pdbx_strand_id
1 'polypeptide(L)'
;MTRTVNPVPKGFHSVTTYLVSPGVPRLLDFLKQAFGAEETIRTNRPDGSVSHAAVKIGDSMVEMGEPMEPGEAMTAALHHYVKDADNVYRNALRAGGTSLYEPTDQEYGDREAGVRDPSGNDWYIATHKMGKSYVPKGLRDVNTGFSVAGCTQFLEFLTRAFDAKVKDKFETPNGTVGHANVQIGDSVVECSEAHGQWGPRAVTIHLYVPDVDATYESALKAGAQSIGEPKNQFYGERNGGVIDPCGNYWYIATQTEELTLEEVYRRSATQVSSH
;
A
#
# COMPACT_ATOMS: atom_id res chain seq x y z
N MET A 1 -11.87 -31.25 13.03
CA MET A 1 -10.77 -30.68 12.24
C MET A 1 -10.93 -29.18 12.35
N THR A 2 -10.07 -28.47 13.06
CA THR A 2 -10.03 -27.02 13.13
C THR A 2 -9.65 -26.51 11.73
N ARG A 3 -10.54 -25.76 11.10
CA ARG A 3 -10.28 -25.12 9.81
C ARG A 3 -9.12 -24.13 10.02
N THR A 4 -8.01 -24.36 9.37
CA THR A 4 -6.87 -23.42 9.41
C THR A 4 -7.31 -22.15 8.69
N VAL A 5 -7.32 -21.02 9.40
CA VAL A 5 -7.61 -19.70 8.82
C VAL A 5 -6.44 -19.31 7.91
N ASN A 6 -6.74 -18.76 6.73
CA ASN A 6 -5.69 -18.21 5.87
C ASN A 6 -5.12 -16.94 6.55
N PRO A 7 -3.79 -16.84 6.75
CA PRO A 7 -3.19 -15.67 7.37
C PRO A 7 -3.39 -14.36 6.58
N VAL A 8 -3.68 -14.46 5.27
CA VAL A 8 -4.02 -13.33 4.41
C VAL A 8 -5.53 -13.33 4.17
N PRO A 9 -6.26 -12.26 4.46
CA PRO A 9 -7.70 -12.16 4.22
C PRO A 9 -8.06 -12.35 2.74
N LYS A 10 -9.24 -12.87 2.49
CA LYS A 10 -9.71 -13.11 1.13
C LYS A 10 -9.78 -11.81 0.32
N GLY A 11 -9.12 -11.81 -0.83
CA GLY A 11 -9.03 -10.66 -1.75
C GLY A 11 -7.84 -9.75 -1.49
N PHE A 12 -7.15 -9.90 -0.37
CA PHE A 12 -5.90 -9.21 -0.06
C PHE A 12 -4.68 -9.99 -0.54
N HIS A 13 -3.56 -9.32 -0.54
CA HIS A 13 -2.23 -9.85 -0.82
C HIS A 13 -1.30 -9.56 0.35
N SER A 14 -0.07 -10.10 0.32
CA SER A 14 0.88 -9.90 1.42
C SER A 14 1.14 -8.43 1.72
N VAL A 15 1.24 -7.58 0.70
CA VAL A 15 1.46 -6.13 0.86
C VAL A 15 0.22 -5.38 0.37
N THR A 16 -0.32 -4.52 1.21
CA THR A 16 -1.43 -3.61 0.89
C THR A 16 -1.04 -2.19 1.28
N THR A 17 -1.13 -1.25 0.32
CA THR A 17 -0.92 0.17 0.62
C THR A 17 -2.04 0.68 1.51
N TYR A 18 -1.69 1.39 2.58
CA TYR A 18 -2.63 2.08 3.46
C TYR A 18 -2.46 3.60 3.31
N LEU A 19 -3.49 4.29 2.81
CA LEU A 19 -3.49 5.73 2.59
C LEU A 19 -3.99 6.45 3.85
N VAL A 20 -3.13 7.23 4.51
CA VAL A 20 -3.53 8.06 5.65
C VAL A 20 -3.85 9.46 5.13
N SER A 21 -5.14 9.70 4.85
CA SER A 21 -5.57 10.89 4.10
C SER A 21 -6.69 11.64 4.80
N PRO A 22 -6.61 12.96 4.95
CA PRO A 22 -7.77 13.75 5.36
C PRO A 22 -8.82 13.72 4.23
N GLY A 23 -10.10 13.64 4.61
CA GLY A 23 -11.20 13.63 3.65
C GLY A 23 -11.29 12.35 2.82
N VAL A 24 -11.16 11.20 3.44
CA VAL A 24 -11.32 9.87 2.79
C VAL A 24 -12.57 9.76 1.91
N PRO A 25 -13.75 10.32 2.23
CA PRO A 25 -14.89 10.27 1.30
C PRO A 25 -14.57 10.85 -0.08
N ARG A 26 -13.87 11.98 -0.14
CA ARG A 26 -13.45 12.59 -1.42
C ARG A 26 -12.43 11.72 -2.17
N LEU A 27 -11.52 11.08 -1.44
CA LEU A 27 -10.56 10.13 -2.03
C LEU A 27 -11.29 8.91 -2.62
N LEU A 28 -12.26 8.35 -1.91
CA LEU A 28 -13.10 7.24 -2.39
C LEU A 28 -13.86 7.61 -3.68
N ASP A 29 -14.44 8.81 -3.73
CA ASP A 29 -15.13 9.29 -4.93
C ASP A 29 -14.17 9.44 -6.12
N PHE A 30 -12.96 9.94 -5.88
CA PHE A 30 -11.90 10.00 -6.89
C PHE A 30 -11.53 8.61 -7.40
N LEU A 31 -11.23 7.66 -6.53
CA LEU A 31 -10.83 6.30 -6.91
C LEU A 31 -11.92 5.57 -7.70
N LYS A 32 -13.20 5.76 -7.32
CA LYS A 32 -14.34 5.20 -8.05
C LYS A 32 -14.45 5.80 -9.46
N GLN A 33 -14.35 7.12 -9.60
CA GLN A 33 -14.54 7.81 -10.88
C GLN A 33 -13.33 7.65 -11.82
N ALA A 34 -12.11 7.70 -11.27
CA ALA A 34 -10.89 7.61 -12.04
C ALA A 34 -10.53 6.18 -12.43
N PHE A 35 -10.62 5.25 -11.48
CA PHE A 35 -10.05 3.89 -11.58
C PHE A 35 -11.10 2.79 -11.53
N GLY A 36 -12.39 3.13 -11.37
CA GLY A 36 -13.45 2.12 -11.25
C GLY A 36 -13.36 1.31 -9.95
N ALA A 37 -12.83 1.90 -8.89
CA ALA A 37 -12.66 1.24 -7.61
C ALA A 37 -14.00 0.80 -7.01
N GLU A 38 -14.03 -0.40 -6.44
CA GLU A 38 -15.18 -0.95 -5.71
C GLU A 38 -14.93 -0.84 -4.20
N GLU A 39 -15.75 -0.09 -3.49
CA GLU A 39 -15.68 0.01 -2.03
C GLU A 39 -16.15 -1.31 -1.40
N THR A 40 -15.30 -1.93 -0.59
CA THR A 40 -15.56 -3.24 0.04
C THR A 40 -15.88 -3.15 1.51
N ILE A 41 -15.25 -2.20 2.21
CA ILE A 41 -15.41 -1.95 3.64
C ILE A 41 -15.38 -0.46 3.89
N ARG A 42 -16.20 0.01 4.85
CA ARG A 42 -16.06 1.34 5.48
C ARG A 42 -16.51 1.27 6.93
N THR A 43 -15.69 1.79 7.83
CA THR A 43 -16.05 2.04 9.22
C THR A 43 -15.81 3.51 9.55
N ASN A 44 -16.71 4.08 10.33
CA ASN A 44 -16.63 5.48 10.74
C ASN A 44 -16.41 5.59 12.24
N ARG A 45 -15.75 6.66 12.66
CA ARG A 45 -15.70 7.09 14.06
C ARG A 45 -17.03 7.74 14.46
N PRO A 46 -17.30 7.93 15.78
CA PRO A 46 -18.53 8.59 16.25
C PRO A 46 -18.74 10.02 15.73
N ASP A 47 -17.67 10.72 15.37
CA ASP A 47 -17.69 12.05 14.76
C ASP A 47 -18.01 12.06 13.26
N GLY A 48 -18.16 10.86 12.66
CA GLY A 48 -18.44 10.65 11.24
C GLY A 48 -17.20 10.55 10.34
N SER A 49 -16.01 10.82 10.86
CA SER A 49 -14.76 10.62 10.11
C SER A 49 -14.53 9.12 9.78
N VAL A 50 -13.87 8.83 8.66
CA VAL A 50 -13.61 7.44 8.25
C VAL A 50 -12.42 6.90 9.05
N SER A 51 -12.68 5.95 9.95
CA SER A 51 -11.61 5.26 10.68
C SER A 51 -10.85 4.27 9.81
N HIS A 52 -11.56 3.60 8.90
CA HIS A 52 -10.99 2.64 7.96
C HIS A 52 -11.92 2.45 6.77
N ALA A 53 -11.35 2.36 5.59
CA ALA A 53 -12.03 1.92 4.38
C ALA A 53 -11.09 1.10 3.51
N ALA A 54 -11.65 0.21 2.70
CA ALA A 54 -10.89 -0.52 1.69
C ALA A 54 -11.64 -0.50 0.36
N VAL A 55 -10.87 -0.38 -0.72
CA VAL A 55 -11.36 -0.47 -2.09
C VAL A 55 -10.61 -1.55 -2.85
N LYS A 56 -11.33 -2.17 -3.78
CA LYS A 56 -10.74 -3.05 -4.78
C LYS A 56 -10.54 -2.30 -6.09
N ILE A 57 -9.32 -2.34 -6.63
CA ILE A 57 -8.95 -1.82 -7.95
C ILE A 57 -8.33 -2.97 -8.75
N GLY A 58 -9.05 -3.46 -9.75
CA GLY A 58 -8.61 -4.65 -10.49
C GLY A 58 -8.45 -5.88 -9.58
N ASP A 59 -7.24 -6.43 -9.51
CA ASP A 59 -6.89 -7.55 -8.62
C ASP A 59 -6.34 -7.12 -7.25
N SER A 60 -6.21 -5.81 -6.99
CA SER A 60 -5.51 -5.26 -5.84
C SER A 60 -6.46 -4.58 -4.85
N MET A 61 -6.14 -4.68 -3.56
CA MET A 61 -6.79 -3.90 -2.50
C MET A 61 -5.95 -2.67 -2.15
N VAL A 62 -6.63 -1.56 -1.83
CA VAL A 62 -6.03 -0.35 -1.25
C VAL A 62 -6.85 0.01 -0.02
N GLU A 63 -6.18 0.17 1.10
CA GLU A 63 -6.78 0.56 2.37
C GLU A 63 -6.57 2.05 2.64
N MET A 64 -7.43 2.64 3.44
CA MET A 64 -7.33 4.04 3.82
C MET A 64 -8.04 4.36 5.12
N GLY A 65 -7.60 5.43 5.75
CA GLY A 65 -8.24 6.00 6.93
C GLY A 65 -7.90 7.46 7.09
N GLU A 66 -8.73 8.20 7.81
CA GLU A 66 -8.40 9.56 8.19
C GLU A 66 -7.40 9.57 9.35
N PRO A 67 -6.44 10.50 9.36
CA PRO A 67 -5.48 10.61 10.46
C PRO A 67 -6.19 10.84 11.80
N MET A 68 -5.56 10.41 12.90
CA MET A 68 -6.07 10.65 14.25
C MET A 68 -5.83 12.11 14.68
N GLU A 69 -4.66 12.65 14.33
CA GLU A 69 -4.25 14.00 14.65
C GLU A 69 -3.93 14.81 13.38
N PRO A 70 -4.14 16.13 13.39
CA PRO A 70 -3.71 16.98 12.28
C PRO A 70 -2.21 16.87 12.04
N GLY A 71 -1.81 16.64 10.77
CA GLY A 71 -0.40 16.52 10.37
C GLY A 71 0.12 15.08 10.26
N GLU A 72 -0.65 14.09 10.64
CA GLU A 72 -0.30 12.67 10.48
C GLU A 72 -0.63 12.10 9.08
N ALA A 73 -1.13 12.93 8.17
CA ALA A 73 -1.40 12.50 6.80
C ALA A 73 -0.10 12.05 6.10
N MET A 74 -0.15 10.88 5.48
CA MET A 74 0.97 10.33 4.71
C MET A 74 0.51 10.02 3.30
N THR A 75 1.21 10.61 2.33
CA THR A 75 0.93 10.38 0.92
C THR A 75 1.76 9.22 0.39
N ALA A 76 1.18 8.43 -0.49
CA ALA A 76 1.85 7.31 -1.14
C ALA A 76 2.15 7.59 -2.62
N ALA A 77 3.07 6.83 -3.18
CA ALA A 77 3.28 6.67 -4.61
C ALA A 77 2.82 5.26 -5.00
N LEU A 78 1.93 5.17 -5.98
CA LEU A 78 1.36 3.90 -6.43
C LEU A 78 1.51 3.79 -7.96
N HIS A 79 1.95 2.63 -8.42
CA HIS A 79 1.95 2.30 -9.83
C HIS A 79 0.66 1.54 -10.16
N HIS A 80 -0.14 2.09 -11.07
CA HIS A 80 -1.43 1.52 -11.47
C HIS A 80 -1.40 1.07 -12.92
N TYR A 81 -1.32 -0.24 -13.15
CA TYR A 81 -1.35 -0.82 -14.48
C TYR A 81 -2.77 -0.98 -15.00
N VAL A 82 -3.01 -0.46 -16.19
CA VAL A 82 -4.31 -0.44 -16.86
C VAL A 82 -4.18 -0.77 -18.35
N LYS A 83 -5.29 -1.17 -18.98
CA LYS A 83 -5.29 -1.49 -20.42
C LYS A 83 -5.10 -0.25 -21.31
N ASP A 84 -5.47 0.94 -20.85
CA ASP A 84 -5.43 2.20 -21.61
C ASP A 84 -5.08 3.35 -20.65
N ALA A 85 -3.78 3.61 -20.51
CA ALA A 85 -3.26 4.67 -19.63
C ALA A 85 -3.77 6.06 -20.02
N ASP A 86 -3.89 6.35 -21.33
CA ASP A 86 -4.39 7.63 -21.83
C ASP A 86 -5.84 7.89 -21.40
N ASN A 87 -6.70 6.88 -21.47
CA ASN A 87 -8.09 7.00 -21.07
C ASN A 87 -8.24 7.15 -19.56
N VAL A 88 -7.51 6.33 -18.77
CA VAL A 88 -7.56 6.40 -17.30
C VAL A 88 -6.98 7.70 -16.78
N TYR A 89 -5.90 8.20 -17.38
CA TYR A 89 -5.35 9.54 -17.09
C TYR A 89 -6.42 10.64 -17.28
N ARG A 90 -7.12 10.65 -18.43
CA ARG A 90 -8.20 11.63 -18.67
C ARG A 90 -9.34 11.52 -17.67
N ASN A 91 -9.69 10.28 -17.24
CA ASN A 91 -10.71 10.05 -16.21
C ASN A 91 -10.24 10.60 -14.86
N ALA A 92 -8.97 10.37 -14.49
CA ALA A 92 -8.39 10.88 -13.25
C ALA A 92 -8.39 12.41 -13.19
N LEU A 93 -8.07 13.10 -14.29
CA LEU A 93 -8.17 14.56 -14.34
C LEU A 93 -9.62 15.04 -14.19
N ARG A 94 -10.60 14.38 -14.84
CA ARG A 94 -12.03 14.70 -14.69
C ARG A 94 -12.56 14.45 -13.29
N ALA A 95 -12.00 13.47 -12.58
CA ALA A 95 -12.32 13.17 -11.18
C ALA A 95 -11.67 14.15 -10.18
N GLY A 96 -10.91 15.14 -10.65
CA GLY A 96 -10.29 16.17 -9.81
C GLY A 96 -8.81 15.92 -9.47
N GLY A 97 -8.16 14.99 -10.16
CA GLY A 97 -6.71 14.81 -10.09
C GLY A 97 -5.96 15.94 -10.78
N THR A 98 -4.71 16.14 -10.39
CA THR A 98 -3.78 17.10 -11.00
C THR A 98 -2.72 16.36 -11.78
N SER A 99 -2.46 16.76 -13.03
CA SER A 99 -1.40 16.16 -13.83
C SER A 99 -0.02 16.42 -13.21
N LEU A 100 0.78 15.36 -13.09
CA LEU A 100 2.22 15.43 -12.84
C LEU A 100 2.97 15.45 -14.18
N TYR A 101 2.57 14.59 -15.10
CA TYR A 101 3.00 14.57 -16.50
C TYR A 101 1.98 13.81 -17.37
N GLU A 102 1.95 14.17 -18.66
CA GLU A 102 1.05 13.56 -19.64
C GLU A 102 1.51 12.17 -20.08
N PRO A 103 0.59 11.34 -20.66
CA PRO A 103 0.94 10.01 -21.15
C PRO A 103 2.11 10.04 -22.13
N THR A 104 3.19 9.36 -21.79
CA THR A 104 4.44 9.31 -22.55
C THR A 104 4.92 7.86 -22.64
N ASP A 105 5.48 7.47 -23.79
CA ASP A 105 6.12 6.16 -23.95
C ASP A 105 7.49 6.19 -23.26
N GLN A 106 7.68 5.29 -22.31
CA GLN A 106 8.89 5.17 -21.51
C GLN A 106 9.87 4.18 -22.14
N GLU A 107 11.17 4.41 -21.94
CA GLU A 107 12.23 3.54 -22.51
C GLU A 107 12.17 2.09 -21.98
N TYR A 108 11.61 1.88 -20.79
CA TYR A 108 11.40 0.56 -20.20
C TYR A 108 10.15 -0.17 -20.72
N GLY A 109 9.43 0.41 -21.68
CA GLY A 109 8.39 -0.27 -22.44
C GLY A 109 6.96 -0.05 -21.95
N ASP A 110 6.72 0.91 -21.08
CA ASP A 110 5.40 1.31 -20.63
C ASP A 110 4.95 2.60 -21.30
N ARG A 111 3.66 2.75 -21.51
CA ARG A 111 3.04 4.04 -21.73
C ARG A 111 2.48 4.52 -20.41
N GLU A 112 3.03 5.61 -19.87
CA GLU A 112 2.80 6.01 -18.50
C GLU A 112 2.47 7.51 -18.39
N ALA A 113 1.59 7.83 -17.44
CA ALA A 113 1.25 9.18 -17.03
C ALA A 113 1.27 9.29 -15.51
N GLY A 114 1.56 10.49 -14.99
CA GLY A 114 1.51 10.78 -13.56
C GLY A 114 0.30 11.66 -13.21
N VAL A 115 -0.44 11.28 -12.17
CA VAL A 115 -1.54 12.07 -11.62
C VAL A 115 -1.44 12.11 -10.10
N ARG A 116 -1.59 13.30 -9.52
CA ARG A 116 -1.79 13.50 -8.09
C ARG A 116 -3.27 13.52 -7.77
N ASP A 117 -3.73 12.67 -6.86
CA ASP A 117 -5.11 12.66 -6.42
C ASP A 117 -5.43 13.86 -5.49
N PRO A 118 -6.72 14.10 -5.15
CA PRO A 118 -7.11 15.22 -4.29
C PRO A 118 -6.59 15.16 -2.86
N SER A 119 -6.03 14.02 -2.43
CA SER A 119 -5.43 13.80 -1.11
C SER A 119 -3.90 13.89 -1.13
N GLY A 120 -3.29 14.08 -2.33
CA GLY A 120 -1.86 14.25 -2.50
C GLY A 120 -1.08 12.97 -2.82
N ASN A 121 -1.74 11.83 -3.01
CA ASN A 121 -1.07 10.62 -3.46
C ASN A 121 -0.74 10.70 -4.94
N ASP A 122 0.41 10.17 -5.33
CA ASP A 122 0.85 10.14 -6.73
C ASP A 122 0.54 8.77 -7.32
N TRP A 123 -0.16 8.79 -8.46
CA TRP A 123 -0.53 7.61 -9.22
C TRP A 123 0.20 7.61 -10.56
N TYR A 124 1.07 6.62 -10.76
CA TYR A 124 1.73 6.35 -12.02
C TYR A 124 0.88 5.36 -12.80
N ILE A 125 0.10 5.90 -13.75
CA ILE A 125 -0.90 5.14 -14.52
C ILE A 125 -0.21 4.61 -15.78
N ALA A 126 -0.05 3.29 -15.89
CA ALA A 126 0.75 2.70 -16.96
C ALA A 126 0.01 1.59 -17.73
N THR A 127 0.37 1.45 -19.00
CA THR A 127 0.05 0.30 -19.83
C THR A 127 1.36 -0.33 -20.31
N HIS A 128 1.64 -1.55 -19.85
CA HIS A 128 2.82 -2.29 -20.31
C HIS A 128 2.65 -2.72 -21.75
N LYS A 129 3.59 -2.34 -22.62
CA LYS A 129 3.54 -2.60 -24.07
C LYS A 129 4.44 -3.75 -24.54
N MET A 130 5.33 -4.22 -23.67
CA MET A 130 6.26 -5.30 -23.97
C MET A 130 5.70 -6.65 -23.55
N GLY A 131 4.87 -7.28 -24.38
CA GLY A 131 4.31 -8.60 -24.10
C GLY A 131 2.84 -8.73 -24.44
N LYS A 132 2.17 -9.73 -23.83
CA LYS A 132 0.75 -10.03 -24.06
C LYS A 132 -0.16 -9.45 -22.96
N SER A 133 0.41 -9.06 -21.83
CA SER A 133 -0.30 -8.50 -20.68
C SER A 133 -0.03 -7.01 -20.58
N TYR A 134 -1.03 -6.24 -20.15
CA TYR A 134 -0.90 -4.82 -19.83
C TYR A 134 -0.21 -4.59 -18.46
N VAL A 135 -0.01 -5.66 -17.69
CA VAL A 135 0.74 -5.67 -16.43
C VAL A 135 2.03 -6.46 -16.64
N PRO A 136 3.21 -5.98 -16.24
CA PRO A 136 4.45 -6.73 -16.24
C PRO A 136 4.36 -8.01 -15.41
N LYS A 137 5.10 -9.03 -15.78
CA LYS A 137 5.08 -10.31 -15.07
C LYS A 137 5.51 -10.14 -13.61
N GLY A 138 4.66 -10.56 -12.70
CA GLY A 138 4.90 -10.53 -11.25
C GLY A 138 4.36 -9.30 -10.53
N LEU A 139 4.01 -8.24 -11.25
CA LEU A 139 3.29 -7.08 -10.73
C LEU A 139 1.78 -7.31 -10.75
N ARG A 140 1.04 -6.41 -10.10
CA ARG A 140 -0.41 -6.40 -10.01
C ARG A 140 -0.98 -5.13 -10.60
N ASP A 141 -2.31 -5.01 -10.63
CA ASP A 141 -2.97 -3.80 -11.12
C ASP A 141 -2.58 -2.56 -10.29
N VAL A 142 -2.36 -2.71 -8.97
CA VAL A 142 -1.81 -1.64 -8.13
C VAL A 142 -0.60 -2.16 -7.33
N ASN A 143 0.52 -1.44 -7.41
CA ASN A 143 1.76 -1.75 -6.70
C ASN A 143 2.22 -0.54 -5.88
N THR A 144 2.80 -0.81 -4.71
CA THR A 144 3.37 0.24 -3.85
C THR A 144 4.75 0.65 -4.33
N GLY A 145 4.97 1.96 -4.50
CA GLY A 145 6.28 2.53 -4.76
C GLY A 145 6.90 3.14 -3.51
N PHE A 146 8.16 2.82 -3.26
CA PHE A 146 8.98 3.41 -2.20
C PHE A 146 10.04 4.33 -2.82
N SER A 147 9.98 5.62 -2.47
CA SER A 147 11.05 6.58 -2.75
C SER A 147 11.77 6.89 -1.43
N VAL A 148 12.94 6.34 -1.23
CA VAL A 148 13.65 6.38 0.06
C VAL A 148 15.05 6.93 -0.09
N ALA A 149 15.55 7.63 0.93
CA ALA A 149 16.95 7.95 1.04
C ALA A 149 17.71 6.72 1.55
N GLY A 150 18.71 6.26 0.79
CA GLY A 150 19.47 5.05 1.11
C GLY A 150 18.75 3.76 0.68
N CYS A 151 18.31 3.69 -0.56
CA CYS A 151 17.55 2.54 -1.09
C CYS A 151 18.31 1.21 -0.93
N THR A 152 19.64 1.19 -1.02
CA THR A 152 20.43 -0.03 -0.77
C THR A 152 20.19 -0.57 0.64
N GLN A 153 20.28 0.29 1.66
CA GLN A 153 20.02 -0.08 3.06
C GLN A 153 18.57 -0.49 3.29
N PHE A 154 17.64 0.15 2.58
CA PHE A 154 16.23 -0.22 2.61
C PHE A 154 16.00 -1.64 2.06
N LEU A 155 16.62 -2.01 0.95
CA LEU A 155 16.56 -3.37 0.38
C LEU A 155 17.14 -4.43 1.34
N GLU A 156 18.24 -4.10 2.05
CA GLU A 156 18.81 -4.97 3.09
C GLU A 156 17.85 -5.13 4.28
N PHE A 157 17.20 -4.03 4.71
CA PHE A 157 16.18 -4.08 5.74
C PHE A 157 15.03 -4.99 5.33
N LEU A 158 14.43 -4.80 4.15
CA LEU A 158 13.31 -5.62 3.66
C LEU A 158 13.68 -7.11 3.62
N THR A 159 14.91 -7.43 3.20
CA THR A 159 15.40 -8.81 3.15
C THR A 159 15.51 -9.43 4.55
N ARG A 160 16.05 -8.69 5.52
CA ARG A 160 16.27 -9.18 6.88
C ARG A 160 14.98 -9.22 7.72
N ALA A 161 14.10 -8.24 7.52
CA ALA A 161 12.87 -8.10 8.29
C ALA A 161 11.75 -8.99 7.78
N PHE A 162 11.58 -9.09 6.44
CA PHE A 162 10.40 -9.66 5.80
C PHE A 162 10.71 -10.81 4.83
N ASP A 163 11.92 -11.36 4.84
CA ASP A 163 12.38 -12.40 3.88
C ASP A 163 12.17 -11.99 2.43
N ALA A 164 12.31 -10.68 2.15
CA ALA A 164 12.09 -10.11 0.84
C ALA A 164 13.17 -10.56 -0.15
N LYS A 165 12.77 -10.68 -1.44
CA LYS A 165 13.68 -11.12 -2.52
C LYS A 165 13.73 -10.03 -3.59
N VAL A 166 14.89 -9.44 -3.81
CA VAL A 166 15.14 -8.54 -4.95
C VAL A 166 15.04 -9.37 -6.24
N LYS A 167 14.05 -9.04 -7.06
CA LYS A 167 13.79 -9.75 -8.33
C LYS A 167 14.65 -9.22 -9.46
N ASP A 168 14.73 -7.91 -9.53
CA ASP A 168 15.58 -7.17 -10.46
C ASP A 168 15.95 -5.83 -9.82
N LYS A 169 17.05 -5.27 -10.29
CA LYS A 169 17.58 -4.00 -9.81
C LYS A 169 18.34 -3.30 -10.93
N PHE A 170 17.99 -2.04 -11.16
CA PHE A 170 18.74 -1.13 -12.01
C PHE A 170 19.57 -0.18 -11.14
N GLU A 171 20.88 -0.14 -11.36
CA GLU A 171 21.79 0.81 -10.71
C GLU A 171 22.21 1.89 -11.70
N THR A 172 22.22 3.11 -11.21
CA THR A 172 22.74 4.26 -11.95
C THR A 172 24.28 4.20 -12.04
N PRO A 173 24.92 4.93 -12.95
CA PRO A 173 26.40 4.90 -13.10
C PRO A 173 27.18 5.26 -11.83
N ASN A 174 26.57 5.98 -10.88
CA ASN A 174 27.17 6.33 -9.58
C ASN A 174 26.87 5.28 -8.48
N GLY A 175 26.27 4.14 -8.83
CA GLY A 175 26.01 3.02 -7.92
C GLY A 175 24.78 3.17 -7.03
N THR A 176 23.93 4.17 -7.26
CA THR A 176 22.64 4.28 -6.55
C THR A 176 21.58 3.39 -7.19
N VAL A 177 20.64 2.89 -6.40
CA VAL A 177 19.50 2.09 -6.89
C VAL A 177 18.51 3.02 -7.60
N GLY A 178 18.54 3.03 -8.94
CA GLY A 178 17.59 3.80 -9.73
C GLY A 178 16.18 3.19 -9.68
N HIS A 179 16.08 1.85 -9.69
CA HIS A 179 14.84 1.10 -9.53
C HIS A 179 15.12 -0.33 -9.08
N ALA A 180 14.23 -0.89 -8.27
CA ALA A 180 14.25 -2.31 -7.89
C ALA A 180 12.84 -2.84 -7.69
N ASN A 181 12.57 -4.05 -8.18
CA ASN A 181 11.40 -4.85 -7.88
C ASN A 181 11.71 -5.83 -6.75
N VAL A 182 10.94 -5.78 -5.67
CA VAL A 182 11.18 -6.56 -4.46
C VAL A 182 9.95 -7.37 -4.11
N GLN A 183 10.09 -8.68 -4.09
CA GLN A 183 9.02 -9.60 -3.70
C GLN A 183 8.97 -9.76 -2.18
N ILE A 184 7.79 -9.53 -1.60
CA ILE A 184 7.44 -9.81 -0.19
C ILE A 184 6.19 -10.70 -0.20
N GLY A 185 6.32 -11.95 0.23
CA GLY A 185 5.24 -12.92 0.10
C GLY A 185 4.80 -13.12 -1.36
N ASP A 186 3.52 -12.89 -1.64
CA ASP A 186 2.95 -12.96 -3.00
C ASP A 186 2.89 -11.60 -3.72
N SER A 187 3.36 -10.53 -3.09
CA SER A 187 3.36 -9.17 -3.62
C SER A 187 4.73 -8.73 -4.11
N VAL A 188 4.76 -7.80 -5.06
CA VAL A 188 5.97 -7.09 -5.47
C VAL A 188 5.78 -5.61 -5.17
N VAL A 189 6.79 -5.00 -4.56
CA VAL A 189 6.88 -3.56 -4.34
C VAL A 189 8.01 -2.97 -5.16
N GLU A 190 7.87 -1.72 -5.54
CA GLU A 190 8.86 -0.99 -6.34
C GLU A 190 9.63 -0.03 -5.43
N CYS A 191 10.95 -0.03 -5.54
CA CYS A 191 11.82 0.78 -4.69
C CYS A 191 12.80 1.59 -5.54
N SER A 192 13.03 2.84 -5.16
CA SER A 192 14.03 3.71 -5.81
C SER A 192 14.73 4.61 -4.80
N GLU A 193 15.95 5.02 -5.13
CA GLU A 193 16.61 6.12 -4.42
C GLU A 193 15.83 7.42 -4.66
N ALA A 194 15.53 8.13 -3.59
CA ALA A 194 14.86 9.42 -3.67
C ALA A 194 15.74 10.46 -4.38
N HIS A 195 15.18 11.18 -5.34
CA HIS A 195 15.91 12.20 -6.07
C HIS A 195 15.00 13.30 -6.64
N GLY A 196 15.53 14.50 -6.79
CA GLY A 196 14.85 15.61 -7.47
C GLY A 196 13.44 15.87 -6.95
N GLN A 197 12.45 15.84 -7.85
CA GLN A 197 11.04 16.01 -7.50
C GLN A 197 10.42 14.77 -6.81
N TRP A 198 11.07 13.61 -6.88
CA TRP A 198 10.72 12.38 -6.16
C TRP A 198 11.57 12.26 -4.90
N GLY A 199 11.38 13.22 -3.98
CA GLY A 199 12.03 13.21 -2.66
C GLY A 199 11.58 12.02 -1.81
N PRO A 200 12.27 11.76 -0.66
CA PRO A 200 11.89 10.68 0.23
C PRO A 200 10.48 10.89 0.76
N ARG A 201 9.70 9.81 0.76
CA ARG A 201 8.30 9.82 1.19
C ARG A 201 8.03 8.59 2.05
N ALA A 202 7.64 8.82 3.28
CA ALA A 202 7.16 7.75 4.15
C ALA A 202 5.79 7.25 3.65
N VAL A 203 5.61 5.94 3.65
CA VAL A 203 4.35 5.29 3.30
C VAL A 203 3.88 4.38 4.42
N THR A 204 2.59 4.13 4.50
CA THR A 204 2.01 3.16 5.42
C THR A 204 1.61 1.90 4.67
N ILE A 205 2.00 0.76 5.21
CA ILE A 205 1.76 -0.57 4.65
C ILE A 205 1.05 -1.45 5.67
N HIS A 206 0.05 -2.18 5.20
CA HIS A 206 -0.46 -3.35 5.88
C HIS A 206 0.24 -4.57 5.28
N LEU A 207 0.99 -5.30 6.12
CA LEU A 207 1.77 -6.47 5.72
C LEU A 207 1.17 -7.74 6.34
N TYR A 208 0.52 -8.57 5.53
CA TYR A 208 0.01 -9.87 5.97
C TYR A 208 1.08 -10.95 5.88
N VAL A 209 1.30 -11.64 7.01
CA VAL A 209 2.31 -12.67 7.17
C VAL A 209 1.74 -13.91 7.89
N PRO A 210 2.34 -15.10 7.72
CA PRO A 210 1.92 -16.30 8.45
C PRO A 210 2.09 -16.20 9.96
N ASP A 211 3.09 -15.46 10.45
CA ASP A 211 3.44 -15.32 11.86
C ASP A 211 3.86 -13.87 12.14
N VAL A 212 2.93 -13.10 12.69
CA VAL A 212 3.16 -11.69 13.02
C VAL A 212 4.21 -11.52 14.11
N ASP A 213 4.23 -12.39 15.14
CA ASP A 213 5.17 -12.25 16.25
C ASP A 213 6.62 -12.46 15.78
N ALA A 214 6.86 -13.53 15.01
CA ALA A 214 8.17 -13.80 14.45
C ALA A 214 8.63 -12.71 13.45
N THR A 215 7.71 -12.19 12.63
CA THR A 215 8.03 -11.14 11.66
C THR A 215 8.31 -9.81 12.35
N TYR A 216 7.52 -9.45 13.36
CA TYR A 216 7.73 -8.24 14.17
C TYR A 216 9.12 -8.27 14.86
N GLU A 217 9.48 -9.39 15.49
CA GLU A 217 10.79 -9.60 16.09
C GLU A 217 11.94 -9.47 15.08
N SER A 218 11.74 -10.01 13.87
CA SER A 218 12.71 -9.92 12.78
C SER A 218 12.90 -8.46 12.32
N ALA A 219 11.80 -7.69 12.23
CA ALA A 219 11.84 -6.28 11.88
C ALA A 219 12.61 -5.46 12.93
N LEU A 220 12.38 -5.68 14.23
CA LEU A 220 13.14 -5.03 15.31
C LEU A 220 14.63 -5.37 15.23
N LYS A 221 14.99 -6.64 15.02
CA LYS A 221 16.39 -7.08 14.85
C LYS A 221 17.03 -6.49 13.58
N ALA A 222 16.24 -6.18 12.56
CA ALA A 222 16.71 -5.51 11.35
C ALA A 222 16.88 -3.99 11.50
N GLY A 223 16.44 -3.40 12.63
CA GLY A 223 16.63 -1.98 12.95
C GLY A 223 15.35 -1.14 12.95
N ALA A 224 14.18 -1.75 12.84
CA ALA A 224 12.91 -1.03 12.98
C ALA A 224 12.64 -0.61 14.42
N GLN A 225 11.83 0.42 14.59
CA GLN A 225 11.35 0.90 15.90
C GLN A 225 9.89 0.43 16.09
N SER A 226 9.58 -0.09 17.30
CA SER A 226 8.21 -0.43 17.65
C SER A 226 7.31 0.79 17.79
N ILE A 227 6.10 0.71 17.21
CA ILE A 227 5.00 1.63 17.50
C ILE A 227 3.82 0.93 18.17
N GLY A 228 3.91 -0.38 18.35
CA GLY A 228 2.92 -1.20 19.04
C GLY A 228 3.27 -2.68 18.94
N GLU A 229 3.34 -3.36 20.09
CA GLU A 229 3.58 -4.81 20.12
C GLU A 229 2.39 -5.59 19.53
N PRO A 230 2.63 -6.80 18.97
CA PRO A 230 1.57 -7.64 18.46
C PRO A 230 0.51 -7.98 19.50
N LYS A 231 -0.75 -7.69 19.20
CA LYS A 231 -1.92 -8.01 20.04
C LYS A 231 -3.11 -8.46 19.18
N ASN A 232 -3.98 -9.27 19.79
CA ASN A 232 -5.20 -9.69 19.13
C ASN A 232 -6.18 -8.53 19.04
N GLN A 233 -6.76 -8.35 17.86
CA GLN A 233 -7.70 -7.30 17.55
C GLN A 233 -9.13 -7.88 17.50
N PHE A 234 -10.11 -7.04 17.82
CA PHE A 234 -11.52 -7.46 17.82
C PHE A 234 -12.03 -7.87 16.43
N TYR A 235 -11.38 -7.40 15.37
CA TYR A 235 -11.75 -7.68 13.99
C TYR A 235 -11.08 -8.94 13.40
N GLY A 236 -10.51 -9.79 14.25
CA GLY A 236 -10.04 -11.14 13.87
C GLY A 236 -8.63 -11.21 13.34
N GLU A 237 -7.81 -10.23 13.66
CA GLU A 237 -6.37 -10.24 13.37
C GLU A 237 -5.54 -10.18 14.64
N ARG A 238 -4.31 -10.69 14.55
CA ARG A 238 -3.24 -10.35 15.46
C ARG A 238 -2.28 -9.44 14.73
N ASN A 239 -2.06 -8.21 15.20
CA ASN A 239 -1.19 -7.25 14.55
C ASN A 239 -0.34 -6.44 15.51
N GLY A 240 0.81 -5.99 15.01
CA GLY A 240 1.72 -5.04 15.62
C GLY A 240 2.25 -4.05 14.60
N GLY A 241 2.86 -2.96 15.06
CA GLY A 241 3.34 -1.91 14.18
C GLY A 241 4.81 -1.58 14.41
N VAL A 242 5.52 -1.30 13.32
CA VAL A 242 6.90 -0.83 13.36
C VAL A 242 7.12 0.31 12.36
N ILE A 243 8.12 1.16 12.64
CA ILE A 243 8.67 2.13 11.68
C ILE A 243 10.03 1.61 11.24
N ASP A 244 10.25 1.51 9.93
CA ASP A 244 11.52 1.09 9.38
C ASP A 244 12.58 2.22 9.44
N PRO A 245 13.88 1.93 9.16
CA PRO A 245 14.93 2.95 9.19
C PRO A 245 14.77 4.10 8.19
N CYS A 246 13.90 3.94 7.18
CA CYS A 246 13.57 4.99 6.22
C CYS A 246 12.30 5.78 6.58
N GLY A 247 11.64 5.44 7.70
CA GLY A 247 10.46 6.14 8.21
C GLY A 247 9.14 5.59 7.70
N ASN A 248 9.10 4.47 6.97
CA ASN A 248 7.84 3.85 6.55
C ASN A 248 7.20 3.08 7.70
N TYR A 249 5.87 3.11 7.75
CA TYR A 249 5.06 2.46 8.77
C TYR A 249 4.58 1.10 8.24
N TRP A 250 4.84 0.04 9.01
CA TRP A 250 4.44 -1.33 8.70
C TRP A 250 3.51 -1.85 9.79
N TYR A 251 2.23 -2.02 9.45
CA TYR A 251 1.27 -2.77 10.28
C TYR A 251 1.35 -4.23 9.86
N ILE A 252 2.07 -5.02 10.64
CA ILE A 252 2.31 -6.43 10.40
C ILE A 252 1.16 -7.21 11.02
N ALA A 253 0.49 -8.06 10.25
CA ALA A 253 -0.72 -8.76 10.67
C ALA A 253 -0.76 -10.23 10.25
N THR A 254 -1.45 -11.03 11.06
CA THR A 254 -1.87 -12.39 10.71
C THR A 254 -3.37 -12.49 10.95
N GLN A 255 -4.15 -12.86 9.94
CA GLN A 255 -5.58 -13.14 10.15
C GLN A 255 -5.72 -14.39 11.03
N THR A 256 -6.43 -14.26 12.14
CA THR A 256 -6.65 -15.35 13.12
C THR A 256 -8.08 -15.86 13.10
N GLU A 257 -9.04 -15.05 12.64
CA GLU A 257 -10.45 -15.41 12.52
C GLU A 257 -11.03 -14.87 11.20
N GLU A 258 -11.89 -15.67 10.53
CA GLU A 258 -12.72 -15.18 9.42
C GLU A 258 -14.04 -14.66 10.00
N LEU A 259 -14.19 -13.34 10.08
CA LEU A 259 -15.38 -12.69 10.64
C LEU A 259 -16.24 -12.06 9.53
N THR A 260 -17.56 -12.07 9.77
CA THR A 260 -18.47 -11.24 8.95
C THR A 260 -18.39 -9.79 9.40
N LEU A 261 -18.73 -8.86 8.50
CA LEU A 261 -18.80 -7.42 8.85
C LEU A 261 -19.75 -7.16 10.02
N GLU A 262 -20.88 -7.89 10.09
CA GLU A 262 -21.83 -7.80 11.20
C GLU A 262 -21.16 -8.15 12.54
N GLU A 263 -20.36 -9.23 12.59
CA GLU A 263 -19.64 -9.63 13.78
C GLU A 263 -18.55 -8.61 14.16
N VAL A 264 -17.83 -8.06 13.19
CA VAL A 264 -16.86 -7.00 13.43
C VAL A 264 -17.53 -5.76 14.05
N TYR A 265 -18.68 -5.32 13.51
CA TYR A 265 -19.44 -4.21 14.08
C TYR A 265 -19.95 -4.51 15.49
N ARG A 266 -20.46 -5.74 15.73
CA ARG A 266 -20.91 -6.15 17.05
C ARG A 266 -19.79 -6.10 18.09
N ARG A 267 -18.59 -6.60 17.75
CA ARG A 267 -17.40 -6.57 18.62
C ARG A 267 -16.90 -5.17 18.87
N SER A 268 -16.88 -4.32 17.84
CA SER A 268 -16.51 -2.91 17.96
C SER A 268 -17.39 -2.15 18.96
N ALA A 269 -18.71 -2.35 18.93
CA ALA A 269 -19.65 -1.69 19.85
C ALA A 269 -19.42 -2.08 21.32
N THR A 270 -18.95 -3.31 21.60
CA THR A 270 -18.65 -3.77 22.96
C THR A 270 -17.36 -3.17 23.53
N GLN A 271 -16.39 -2.78 22.69
CA GLN A 271 -15.15 -2.13 23.15
C GLN A 271 -15.36 -0.66 23.58
N VAL A 272 -16.24 0.05 22.89
CA VAL A 272 -16.57 1.46 23.23
C VAL A 272 -17.26 1.56 24.61
N SER A 273 -17.95 0.49 25.05
CA SER A 273 -18.64 0.46 26.35
C SER A 273 -17.72 0.11 27.54
N SER A 274 -16.44 -0.17 27.30
CA SER A 274 -15.47 -0.63 28.32
C SER A 274 -14.43 0.44 28.69
N HIS A 275 -14.55 1.64 28.15
CA HIS A 275 -13.74 2.84 28.45
C HIS A 275 -14.66 3.97 28.89
#